data_a2c9296ed1dfd4627e65262a3c9b5407
#
_entry.id   a2c9296ed1dfd4627e65262a3c9b5407
#
_cell.length_a   1.000
_cell.length_b   1.000
_cell.length_c   1.000
_cell.angle_alpha   90.00
_cell.angle_beta   90.00
_cell.angle_gamma   90.00
#
_symmetry.space_group_name_H-M   'P 1'
#
loop_
_entity.id
_entity.type
_entity.pdbx_description
1 polymer ?
#
loop_
_entity_poly.entity_id
_entity_poly.type
_entity_poly.pdbx_seq_one_letter_code
_entity_poly.pdbx_strand_id
1 'polypeptide(L)'
;MGGPNSNQVIEYVHSYDPRSWTCLHVTEGALNCNNVTVQNNDVGPAGSDIFQQWADGISVSCRNSVVRNNMVQNPTDGGIVLFGSPGTQVYNNTIWIVNVSDEQP
;
A
#
# COMPACT_ATOMS: atom_id res chain seq x y z
N MET A 1 3.65 8.63 -5.64
CA MET A 1 4.56 8.53 -6.79
C MET A 1 3.76 8.15 -8.02
N GLY A 2 3.96 8.84 -9.11
CA GLY A 2 3.19 8.59 -10.30
C GLY A 2 3.92 9.05 -11.55
N GLY A 3 3.23 8.91 -12.73
CA GLY A 3 3.80 9.23 -14.01
C GLY A 3 4.76 8.16 -14.50
N PRO A 4 5.55 8.43 -15.53
CA PRO A 4 6.45 7.44 -16.11
C PRO A 4 7.70 7.21 -15.25
N ASN A 5 7.52 7.05 -13.96
CA ASN A 5 8.62 6.79 -13.05
C ASN A 5 8.96 5.31 -13.06
N SER A 6 10.22 5.02 -13.29
CA SER A 6 10.71 3.64 -13.32
C SER A 6 12.00 3.53 -12.54
N ASN A 7 12.33 2.32 -12.14
CA ASN A 7 13.58 2.02 -11.44
C ASN A 7 13.71 2.80 -10.13
N GLN A 8 12.59 3.02 -9.44
CA GLN A 8 12.55 3.74 -8.18
C GLN A 8 12.50 2.79 -7.01
N VAL A 9 13.03 3.22 -5.89
CA VAL A 9 12.95 2.48 -4.63
C VAL A 9 12.29 3.37 -3.60
N ILE A 10 11.28 2.83 -2.93
CA ILE A 10 10.61 3.48 -1.81
C ILE A 10 10.89 2.63 -0.59
N GLU A 11 11.63 3.17 0.37
CA GLU A 11 11.99 2.42 1.56
C GLU A 11 12.15 3.32 2.78
N TYR A 12 11.98 2.72 3.95
CA TYR A 12 12.13 3.38 5.26
C TYR A 12 11.17 4.55 5.42
N VAL A 13 9.98 4.41 4.88
CA VAL A 13 8.93 5.41 4.99
C VAL A 13 7.92 4.96 6.02
N HIS A 14 7.50 5.89 6.87
CA HIS A 14 6.39 5.68 7.78
C HIS A 14 5.23 6.56 7.31
N SER A 15 4.17 5.93 6.85
CA SER A 15 3.00 6.62 6.32
C SER A 15 1.75 6.12 7.03
N TYR A 16 0.94 7.05 7.55
CA TYR A 16 -0.23 6.70 8.33
C TYR A 16 -1.31 7.79 8.23
N ASP A 17 -2.50 7.43 8.63
CA ASP A 17 -3.66 8.33 8.67
C ASP A 17 -3.86 9.09 7.35
N PRO A 18 -4.02 8.38 6.23
CA PRO A 18 -4.21 9.07 4.96
C PRO A 18 -5.54 9.79 4.93
N ARG A 19 -5.57 10.91 4.23
CA ARG A 19 -6.82 11.65 4.01
C ARG A 19 -7.55 11.19 2.77
N SER A 20 -7.02 10.21 2.12
CA SER A 20 -7.61 9.61 0.93
C SER A 20 -7.68 8.10 1.13
N TRP A 21 -7.66 7.36 0.09
CA TRP A 21 -7.97 5.93 0.10
C TRP A 21 -6.77 5.01 0.26
N THR A 22 -5.58 5.55 0.42
CA THR A 22 -4.39 4.73 0.59
C THR A 22 -3.27 5.50 1.27
N CYS A 23 -2.46 4.78 2.05
CA CYS A 23 -1.29 5.37 2.70
C CYS A 23 -0.14 5.57 1.73
N LEU A 24 0.10 4.60 0.86
CA LEU A 24 1.21 4.65 -0.08
C LEU A 24 0.69 4.22 -1.44
N HIS A 25 0.86 5.06 -2.42
CA HIS A 25 0.31 4.84 -3.74
C HIS A 25 1.39 4.99 -4.79
N VAL A 26 1.65 3.90 -5.49
CA VAL A 26 2.52 3.89 -6.66
C VAL A 26 1.65 3.72 -7.89
N THR A 27 1.60 4.72 -8.72
CA THR A 27 0.71 4.69 -9.87
C THR A 27 1.31 5.47 -11.03
N GLU A 28 0.77 5.21 -12.20
CA GLU A 28 1.01 6.05 -13.35
C GLU A 28 -0.19 5.94 -14.30
N GLY A 29 -0.49 7.01 -15.00
CA GLY A 29 -1.72 7.10 -15.77
C GLY A 29 -1.71 6.34 -17.07
N ALA A 30 -0.55 6.06 -17.63
CA ALA A 30 -0.43 5.45 -18.96
C ALA A 30 0.17 4.05 -18.90
N LEU A 31 0.24 3.44 -17.72
CA LEU A 31 0.83 2.11 -17.51
C LEU A 31 2.29 2.03 -18.00
N ASN A 32 3.01 3.12 -17.85
CA ASN A 32 4.41 3.20 -18.24
C ASN A 32 5.37 2.97 -17.08
N CYS A 33 4.85 2.86 -15.88
CA CYS A 33 5.65 2.59 -14.70
C CYS A 33 6.21 1.16 -14.75
N ASN A 34 7.48 1.02 -14.47
CA ASN A 34 8.16 -0.26 -14.56
C ASN A 34 9.27 -0.35 -13.52
N ASN A 35 9.37 -1.51 -12.87
CA ASN A 35 10.49 -1.82 -11.99
C ASN A 35 10.62 -0.89 -10.79
N VAL A 36 9.58 -0.83 -9.97
CA VAL A 36 9.61 -0.10 -8.70
C VAL A 36 9.75 -1.11 -7.57
N THR A 37 10.55 -0.77 -6.58
CA THR A 37 10.71 -1.57 -5.37
C THR A 37 10.13 -0.81 -4.19
N VAL A 38 9.19 -1.44 -3.49
CA VAL A 38 8.60 -0.91 -2.27
C VAL A 38 8.98 -1.85 -1.15
N GLN A 39 9.87 -1.43 -0.28
CA GLN A 39 10.43 -2.32 0.73
C GLN A 39 10.73 -1.62 2.05
N ASN A 40 10.65 -2.37 3.14
CA ASN A 40 11.06 -1.90 4.48
C ASN A 40 10.31 -0.64 4.90
N ASN A 41 9.02 -0.56 4.58
CA ASN A 41 8.17 0.54 4.98
C ASN A 41 7.27 0.13 6.13
N ASP A 42 6.89 1.10 6.92
CA ASP A 42 5.94 0.94 8.02
C ASP A 42 4.71 1.78 7.70
N VAL A 43 3.62 1.12 7.38
CA VAL A 43 2.44 1.74 6.81
C VAL A 43 1.23 1.44 7.68
N GLY A 44 0.44 2.46 7.95
CA GLY A 44 -0.77 2.34 8.74
C GLY A 44 -0.66 3.05 10.09
N PRO A 45 -1.78 3.19 10.79
CA PRO A 45 -3.12 2.77 10.41
C PRO A 45 -3.68 3.56 9.22
N ALA A 46 -4.66 2.99 8.53
CA ALA A 46 -5.21 3.55 7.31
C ALA A 46 -6.73 3.51 7.34
N GLY A 47 -7.34 4.69 7.33
CA GLY A 47 -8.78 4.82 7.29
C GLY A 47 -9.46 4.69 8.64
N SER A 48 -10.77 4.67 8.63
CA SER A 48 -11.58 4.56 9.83
C SER A 48 -12.89 3.85 9.51
N ASP A 49 -13.12 2.73 10.18
CA ASP A 49 -14.40 2.02 10.06
C ASP A 49 -15.54 2.82 10.64
N ILE A 50 -15.27 3.54 11.71
CA ILE A 50 -16.31 4.32 12.39
C ILE A 50 -16.90 5.37 11.48
N PHE A 51 -16.05 6.02 10.69
CA PHE A 51 -16.47 7.07 9.78
C PHE A 51 -16.65 6.56 8.35
N GLN A 52 -16.53 5.27 8.13
CA GLN A 52 -16.62 4.66 6.79
C GLN A 52 -15.64 5.28 5.80
N GLN A 53 -14.49 5.66 6.29
CA GLN A 53 -13.39 6.19 5.47
C GLN A 53 -12.38 5.08 5.30
N TRP A 54 -12.66 4.21 4.37
CA TRP A 54 -11.84 3.03 4.16
C TRP A 54 -10.63 3.36 3.28
N ALA A 55 -9.48 2.83 3.69
CA ALA A 55 -8.24 3.10 2.99
C ALA A 55 -7.34 1.88 2.97
N ASP A 56 -6.60 1.76 1.90
CA ASP A 56 -5.61 0.72 1.71
C ASP A 56 -4.30 1.08 2.40
N GLY A 57 -3.50 0.08 2.68
CA GLY A 57 -2.14 0.31 3.12
C GLY A 57 -1.25 0.73 1.96
N ILE A 58 -0.98 -0.19 1.06
CA ILE A 58 -0.12 0.02 -0.10
C ILE A 58 -0.90 -0.32 -1.36
N SER A 59 -0.93 0.58 -2.31
CA SER A 59 -1.61 0.39 -3.59
C SER A 59 -0.61 0.59 -4.72
N VAL A 60 -0.48 -0.40 -5.59
CA VAL A 60 0.54 -0.39 -6.63
C VAL A 60 -0.09 -0.60 -7.99
N SER A 61 0.24 0.28 -8.92
CA SER A 61 -0.09 0.15 -10.33
C SER A 61 1.19 0.39 -11.13
N CYS A 62 2.03 -0.63 -11.18
CA CYS A 62 3.34 -0.54 -11.82
C CYS A 62 3.75 -1.96 -12.19
N ARG A 63 4.26 -2.16 -13.37
CA ARG A 63 4.61 -3.50 -13.83
C ARG A 63 6.01 -3.91 -13.36
N ASN A 64 6.24 -5.21 -13.26
CA ASN A 64 7.55 -5.81 -12.94
C ASN A 64 8.15 -5.22 -11.68
N SER A 65 7.33 -4.99 -10.69
CA SER A 65 7.75 -4.35 -9.44
C SER A 65 7.89 -5.39 -8.34
N VAL A 66 8.41 -4.94 -7.21
CA VAL A 66 8.59 -5.79 -6.03
C VAL A 66 8.04 -5.04 -4.82
N VAL A 67 7.19 -5.71 -4.07
CA VAL A 67 6.67 -5.19 -2.80
C VAL A 67 7.05 -6.20 -1.73
N ARG A 68 8.00 -5.85 -0.89
CA ARG A 68 8.55 -6.82 0.08
C ARG A 68 8.95 -6.18 1.40
N ASN A 69 8.91 -6.99 2.43
CA ASN A 69 9.42 -6.63 3.76
C ASN A 69 8.77 -5.36 4.31
N ASN A 70 7.51 -5.14 4.00
CA ASN A 70 6.76 -4.02 4.55
C ASN A 70 5.92 -4.49 5.73
N MET A 71 5.70 -3.59 6.66
CA MET A 71 4.75 -3.77 7.75
C MET A 71 3.52 -2.92 7.44
N VAL A 72 2.37 -3.56 7.33
CA VAL A 72 1.10 -2.86 7.11
C VAL A 72 0.21 -3.11 8.32
N GLN A 73 -0.18 -2.04 9.00
CA GLN A 73 -0.96 -2.11 10.22
C GLN A 73 -2.33 -1.50 10.02
N ASN A 74 -3.34 -2.23 10.43
CA ASN A 74 -4.71 -1.73 10.51
C ASN A 74 -5.20 -0.99 9.26
N PRO A 75 -5.06 -1.59 8.07
CA PRO A 75 -5.75 -1.04 6.91
C PRO A 75 -7.24 -1.30 7.08
N THR A 76 -8.07 -0.39 6.65
CA THR A 76 -9.54 -0.57 6.72
C THR A 76 -10.12 -1.08 5.42
N ASP A 77 -9.32 -1.12 4.37
CA ASP A 77 -9.68 -1.75 3.11
C ASP A 77 -8.59 -2.76 2.78
N GLY A 78 -7.98 -2.72 1.63
CA GLY A 78 -6.94 -3.69 1.28
C GLY A 78 -5.62 -3.40 2.00
N GLY A 79 -4.90 -4.44 2.41
CA GLY A 79 -3.56 -4.26 2.96
C GLY A 79 -2.59 -3.86 1.87
N ILE A 80 -2.41 -4.72 0.89
CA ILE A 80 -1.61 -4.47 -0.30
C ILE A 80 -2.49 -4.77 -1.51
N VAL A 81 -2.67 -3.79 -2.36
CA VAL A 81 -3.55 -3.89 -3.51
C VAL A 81 -2.75 -3.68 -4.78
N LEU A 82 -2.88 -4.60 -5.71
CA LEU A 82 -2.27 -4.49 -7.03
C LEU A 82 -3.37 -4.26 -8.06
N PHE A 83 -3.19 -3.24 -8.88
CA PHE A 83 -4.10 -3.01 -9.98
C PHE A 83 -3.31 -2.55 -11.20
N GLY A 84 -3.40 -3.33 -12.29
CA GLY A 84 -2.61 -3.05 -13.47
C GLY A 84 -1.11 -3.20 -13.23
N SER A 85 -0.71 -4.26 -12.50
CA SER A 85 0.68 -4.46 -12.09
C SER A 85 1.22 -5.82 -12.56
N PRO A 86 1.21 -6.10 -13.87
CA PRO A 86 1.66 -7.41 -14.32
C PRO A 86 3.13 -7.65 -13.98
N GLY A 87 3.45 -8.89 -13.62
CA GLY A 87 4.81 -9.29 -13.28
C GLY A 87 5.29 -8.79 -11.93
N THR A 88 4.45 -8.18 -11.13
CA THR A 88 4.83 -7.69 -9.81
C THR A 88 4.83 -8.83 -8.80
N GLN A 89 5.84 -8.86 -7.97
CA GLN A 89 6.00 -9.84 -6.90
C GLN A 89 5.75 -9.21 -5.55
N VAL A 90 4.95 -9.90 -4.73
CA VAL A 90 4.62 -9.45 -3.38
C VAL A 90 4.99 -10.56 -2.43
N TYR A 91 5.95 -10.31 -1.54
CA TYR A 91 6.39 -11.35 -0.61
C TYR A 91 7.02 -10.76 0.65
N ASN A 92 7.04 -11.57 1.69
CA ASN A 92 7.65 -11.23 2.98
C ASN A 92 7.10 -9.93 3.59
N ASN A 93 5.84 -9.61 3.33
CA ASN A 93 5.18 -8.51 3.98
C ASN A 93 4.39 -9.03 5.17
N THR A 94 4.26 -8.19 6.17
CA THR A 94 3.43 -8.48 7.33
C THR A 94 2.25 -7.53 7.32
N ILE A 95 1.06 -8.07 7.29
CA ILE A 95 -0.17 -7.30 7.38
C ILE A 95 -0.89 -7.80 8.62
N TRP A 96 -1.13 -6.89 9.57
CA TRP A 96 -1.84 -7.28 10.76
C TRP A 96 -2.86 -6.24 11.17
N ILE A 97 -3.92 -6.74 11.76
CA ILE A 97 -5.08 -5.93 12.13
C ILE A 97 -5.36 -6.21 13.60
N VAL A 98 -5.35 -5.14 14.36
CA VAL A 98 -5.91 -5.22 15.71
C VAL A 98 -7.41 -5.11 15.55
N ASN A 99 -8.10 -6.15 15.91
CA ASN A 99 -9.52 -6.25 15.64
C ASN A 99 -10.32 -5.47 16.66
N VAL A 100 -10.22 -4.17 16.57
CA VAL A 100 -10.90 -3.27 17.50
C VAL A 100 -12.40 -3.30 17.29
N SER A 101 -12.83 -3.49 16.07
CA SER A 101 -14.25 -3.47 15.76
C SER A 101 -15.02 -4.59 16.45
N ASP A 102 -14.35 -5.70 16.73
CA ASP A 102 -14.99 -6.80 17.44
C ASP A 102 -15.24 -6.49 18.90
N GLU A 103 -14.62 -5.47 19.40
CA GLU A 103 -14.88 -4.98 20.73
C GLU A 103 -16.18 -4.20 20.78
N GLN A 104 -16.69 -3.91 19.62
CA GLN A 104 -17.95 -3.20 19.51
C GLN A 104 -19.08 -4.17 19.64
N PRO A 105 -19.99 -3.86 20.46
CA PRO A 105 -21.21 -4.64 20.52
C PRO A 105 -22.00 -4.51 19.26
#